data_80d7297fc4a416b40701017ebbbf9684
#
_entry.id   80d7297fc4a416b40701017ebbbf9684
#
_cell.length_a   1.000
_cell.length_b   1.000
_cell.length_c   1.000
_cell.angle_alpha   90.00
_cell.angle_beta   90.00
_cell.angle_gamma   90.00
#
_symmetry.space_group_name_H-M   'P 1'
#
loop_
_entity.id
_entity.type
_entity.pdbx_description
1 polymer ?
#
loop_
_entity_poly.entity_id
_entity_poly.type
_entity_poly.pdbx_seq_one_letter_code
_entity_poly.pdbx_strand_id
1 'polypeptide(L)'
;AINGTSSLSDDPADQEHTMAPVFDTIIDHIPAPVDNSEEPLQFQVSLLDYNDFVGRIGIGRIFRGIVKVGDQVTLSKLDGTTKNFRVTKLFGFFGLERREIQEAKAGDLIAISGMEDIFVGETITPTDAVEPLPVLRIDEPTLQMTFLANNSPFAGREGKHVTSRKVEERLLAELQTDVSLR
;
A
#
# COMPACT_ATOMS: atom_id res chain seq x y z
N ALA A 1 20.75 14.39 22.09
CA ALA A 1 20.19 13.12 21.62
C ALA A 1 21.19 11.96 21.70
N ILE A 2 22.48 12.12 21.25
CA ILE A 2 23.46 11.02 21.25
C ILE A 2 23.72 10.47 22.65
N ASN A 3 23.71 11.33 23.66
CA ASN A 3 23.96 10.95 25.06
C ASN A 3 22.68 10.60 25.84
N GLY A 4 21.51 10.61 25.20
CA GLY A 4 20.22 10.38 25.85
C GLY A 4 19.84 11.50 26.84
N THR A 5 20.32 12.70 26.63
CA THR A 5 20.02 13.89 27.46
C THR A 5 19.13 14.84 26.69
N SER A 6 18.24 15.52 27.38
CA SER A 6 17.37 16.58 26.85
C SER A 6 17.02 17.60 27.93
N SER A 7 16.53 18.78 27.52
CA SER A 7 16.06 19.84 28.43
C SER A 7 14.93 20.62 27.77
N LEU A 8 14.07 21.21 28.58
CA LEU A 8 13.11 22.25 28.15
C LEU A 8 13.71 23.67 28.24
N SER A 9 14.92 23.81 28.79
CA SER A 9 15.63 25.05 28.90
C SER A 9 16.39 25.40 27.62
N ASP A 10 16.50 26.68 27.31
CA ASP A 10 17.35 27.19 26.21
C ASP A 10 18.86 27.18 26.57
N ASP A 11 19.22 26.89 27.82
CA ASP A 11 20.61 26.77 28.24
C ASP A 11 21.18 25.39 27.92
N PRO A 12 22.21 25.27 27.06
CA PRO A 12 22.83 24.00 26.73
C PRO A 12 23.49 23.29 27.93
N ALA A 13 23.78 24.02 29.02
CA ALA A 13 24.35 23.47 30.23
C ALA A 13 23.31 22.81 31.14
N ASP A 14 22.04 23.16 30.98
CA ASP A 14 20.92 22.65 31.75
C ASP A 14 20.31 21.41 31.06
N GLN A 15 20.99 20.29 31.19
CA GLN A 15 20.58 19.01 30.57
C GLN A 15 20.17 18.00 31.62
N GLU A 16 18.96 17.46 31.46
CA GLU A 16 18.54 16.28 32.21
C GLU A 16 19.17 15.01 31.65
N HIS A 17 19.44 14.04 32.50
CA HIS A 17 20.01 12.73 32.10
C HIS A 17 18.94 11.76 31.56
N THR A 18 17.94 12.31 30.84
CA THR A 18 16.81 11.55 30.30
C THR A 18 16.27 12.23 29.04
N MET A 19 15.55 11.48 28.25
CA MET A 19 14.79 11.97 27.08
C MET A 19 13.34 12.34 27.43
N ALA A 20 12.91 12.26 28.68
CA ALA A 20 11.55 12.56 29.10
C ALA A 20 11.08 13.96 28.65
N PRO A 21 11.86 15.07 28.79
CA PRO A 21 11.43 16.38 28.33
C PRO A 21 11.04 16.43 26.85
N VAL A 22 11.71 15.67 25.98
CA VAL A 22 11.35 15.56 24.56
C VAL A 22 10.03 14.82 24.38
N PHE A 23 9.84 13.73 25.10
CA PHE A 23 8.58 12.94 25.01
C PHE A 23 7.40 13.73 25.57
N ASP A 24 7.57 14.43 26.67
CA ASP A 24 6.55 15.28 27.26
C ASP A 24 6.17 16.43 26.29
N THR A 25 7.16 17.07 25.68
CA THR A 25 6.90 18.09 24.64
C THR A 25 6.12 17.53 23.46
N ILE A 26 6.45 16.31 23.02
CA ILE A 26 5.70 15.65 21.92
C ILE A 26 4.26 15.41 22.35
N ILE A 27 4.02 14.89 23.55
CA ILE A 27 2.68 14.59 24.06
C ILE A 27 1.85 15.87 24.20
N ASP A 28 2.46 16.94 24.68
CA ASP A 28 1.76 18.22 24.94
C ASP A 28 1.44 19.01 23.68
N HIS A 29 2.30 18.92 22.65
CA HIS A 29 2.20 19.79 21.46
C HIS A 29 1.70 19.08 20.20
N ILE A 30 1.78 17.77 20.13
CA ILE A 30 1.33 17.00 18.96
C ILE A 30 -0.01 16.33 19.29
N PRO A 31 -1.11 16.73 18.61
CA PRO A 31 -2.42 16.11 18.85
C PRO A 31 -2.38 14.63 18.46
N ALA A 32 -3.08 13.82 19.23
CA ALA A 32 -3.29 12.42 18.88
C ALA A 32 -4.01 12.28 17.53
N PRO A 33 -3.75 11.22 16.76
CA PRO A 33 -4.50 10.93 15.55
C PRO A 33 -6.01 10.82 15.84
N VAL A 34 -6.83 11.33 14.94
CA VAL A 34 -8.29 11.20 15.06
C VAL A 34 -8.64 9.73 14.83
N ASP A 35 -9.38 9.14 15.76
CA ASP A 35 -9.92 7.79 15.61
C ASP A 35 -11.29 7.85 14.93
N ASN A 36 -11.34 7.49 13.66
CA ASN A 36 -12.54 7.46 12.83
C ASN A 36 -13.05 6.02 12.66
N SER A 37 -12.75 5.11 13.56
CA SER A 37 -13.13 3.68 13.45
C SER A 37 -14.63 3.43 13.50
N GLU A 38 -15.41 4.33 14.10
CA GLU A 38 -16.88 4.23 14.18
C GLU A 38 -17.60 4.67 12.89
N GLU A 39 -16.87 5.28 11.94
CA GLU A 39 -17.41 5.73 10.67
C GLU A 39 -17.46 4.59 9.64
N PRO A 40 -18.22 4.75 8.52
CA PRO A 40 -18.20 3.81 7.42
C PRO A 40 -16.80 3.62 6.84
N LEU A 41 -16.46 2.38 6.50
CA LEU A 41 -15.15 2.03 5.93
C LEU A 41 -14.77 2.90 4.74
N GLN A 42 -13.54 3.38 4.74
CA GLN A 42 -12.93 4.04 3.59
C GLN A 42 -11.45 3.66 3.51
N PHE A 43 -11.11 2.83 2.54
CA PHE A 43 -9.77 2.34 2.29
C PHE A 43 -9.37 2.70 0.86
N GLN A 44 -8.21 3.32 0.68
CA GLN A 44 -7.69 3.63 -0.65
C GLN A 44 -6.44 2.81 -0.98
N VAL A 45 -6.45 2.24 -2.17
CA VAL A 45 -5.31 1.47 -2.70
C VAL A 45 -4.22 2.42 -3.17
N SER A 46 -3.02 2.29 -2.59
CA SER A 46 -1.85 3.11 -2.92
C SER A 46 -0.78 2.32 -3.67
N LEU A 47 -0.71 1.01 -3.45
CA LEU A 47 0.25 0.10 -4.09
C LEU A 47 -0.46 -1.20 -4.48
N LEU A 48 0.12 -1.90 -5.45
CA LEU A 48 -0.30 -3.24 -5.84
C LEU A 48 0.81 -4.24 -5.52
N ASP A 49 0.37 -5.44 -5.15
CA ASP A 49 1.20 -6.63 -5.05
C ASP A 49 0.50 -7.79 -5.74
N TYR A 50 1.21 -8.85 -6.04
CA TYR A 50 0.66 -10.03 -6.69
C TYR A 50 1.18 -11.30 -6.04
N ASN A 51 0.29 -12.26 -5.87
CA ASN A 51 0.63 -13.58 -5.38
C ASN A 51 -0.17 -14.61 -6.17
N ASP A 52 0.51 -15.66 -6.66
CA ASP A 52 -0.10 -16.70 -7.51
C ASP A 52 -1.29 -17.44 -6.87
N PHE A 53 -1.40 -17.45 -5.53
CA PHE A 53 -2.47 -18.15 -4.80
C PHE A 53 -3.68 -17.26 -4.51
N VAL A 54 -3.48 -15.95 -4.30
CA VAL A 54 -4.55 -15.01 -3.91
C VAL A 54 -4.83 -13.96 -4.98
N GLY A 55 -4.06 -13.97 -6.06
CA GLY A 55 -4.17 -12.99 -7.15
C GLY A 55 -3.60 -11.63 -6.76
N ARG A 56 -4.18 -10.58 -7.33
CA ARG A 56 -3.78 -9.19 -7.08
C ARG A 56 -4.19 -8.74 -5.68
N ILE A 57 -3.32 -8.02 -5.02
CA ILE A 57 -3.45 -7.54 -3.64
C ILE A 57 -3.33 -6.03 -3.66
N GLY A 58 -4.34 -5.33 -3.15
CA GLY A 58 -4.30 -3.89 -2.94
C GLY A 58 -3.69 -3.55 -1.59
N ILE A 59 -2.66 -2.71 -1.56
CA ILE A 59 -2.02 -2.22 -0.35
C ILE A 59 -2.38 -0.74 -0.19
N GLY A 60 -2.78 -0.35 1.01
CA GLY A 60 -3.16 1.03 1.28
C GLY A 60 -3.42 1.30 2.75
N ARG A 61 -4.03 2.46 3.01
CA ARG A 61 -4.40 2.92 4.34
C ARG A 61 -5.91 2.91 4.52
N ILE A 62 -6.37 2.50 5.70
CA ILE A 62 -7.75 2.73 6.14
C ILE A 62 -7.83 4.16 6.67
N PHE A 63 -8.65 5.00 6.02
CA PHE A 63 -8.87 6.39 6.45
C PHE A 63 -9.91 6.47 7.56
N ARG A 64 -10.94 5.62 7.49
CA ARG A 64 -12.00 5.50 8.49
C ARG A 64 -12.64 4.12 8.46
N GLY A 65 -13.33 3.78 9.54
CA GLY A 65 -14.04 2.51 9.66
C GLY A 65 -13.17 1.32 10.02
N ILE A 66 -13.77 0.15 9.92
CA ILE A 66 -13.17 -1.15 10.22
C ILE A 66 -13.47 -2.08 9.05
N VAL A 67 -12.53 -2.97 8.72
CA VAL A 67 -12.71 -4.04 7.74
C VAL A 67 -12.31 -5.38 8.33
N LYS A 68 -13.10 -6.42 8.02
CA LYS A 68 -12.87 -7.81 8.45
C LYS A 68 -12.78 -8.77 7.28
N VAL A 69 -12.09 -9.87 7.49
CA VAL A 69 -12.10 -10.98 6.54
C VAL A 69 -13.54 -11.50 6.40
N GLY A 70 -14.00 -11.62 5.16
CA GLY A 70 -15.34 -12.07 4.83
C GLY A 70 -16.36 -10.95 4.59
N ASP A 71 -16.04 -9.70 4.86
CA ASP A 71 -16.91 -8.55 4.61
C ASP A 71 -17.23 -8.40 3.12
N GLN A 72 -18.48 -8.01 2.84
CA GLN A 72 -18.92 -7.57 1.51
C GLN A 72 -18.63 -6.07 1.38
N VAL A 73 -17.83 -5.71 0.40
CA VAL A 73 -17.41 -4.34 0.18
C VAL A 73 -17.56 -3.95 -1.29
N THR A 74 -17.55 -2.66 -1.55
CA THR A 74 -17.66 -2.07 -2.90
C THR A 74 -16.33 -1.42 -3.27
N LEU A 75 -15.78 -1.81 -4.40
CA LEU A 75 -14.67 -1.12 -5.06
C LEU A 75 -15.21 -0.04 -5.98
N SER A 76 -14.83 1.19 -5.73
CA SER A 76 -15.08 2.32 -6.62
C SER A 76 -13.89 2.49 -7.54
N LYS A 77 -14.10 2.26 -8.84
CA LYS A 77 -13.07 2.30 -9.86
C LYS A 77 -12.77 3.73 -10.33
N LEU A 78 -11.63 3.91 -10.99
CA LEU A 78 -11.18 5.19 -11.54
C LEU A 78 -12.14 5.77 -12.60
N ASP A 79 -12.86 4.91 -13.31
CA ASP A 79 -13.87 5.28 -14.33
C ASP A 79 -15.25 5.63 -13.73
N GLY A 80 -15.38 5.61 -12.40
CA GLY A 80 -16.64 5.86 -11.68
C GLY A 80 -17.55 4.65 -11.58
N THR A 81 -17.19 3.50 -12.15
CA THR A 81 -17.96 2.26 -11.97
C THR A 81 -17.71 1.65 -10.59
N THR A 82 -18.64 0.85 -10.12
CA THR A 82 -18.53 0.16 -8.82
C THR A 82 -18.64 -1.34 -9.02
N LYS A 83 -17.92 -2.09 -8.18
CA LYS A 83 -17.92 -3.55 -8.22
C LYS A 83 -17.89 -4.11 -6.79
N ASN A 84 -18.87 -4.95 -6.47
CA ASN A 84 -18.92 -5.59 -5.15
C ASN A 84 -18.04 -6.82 -5.12
N PHE A 85 -17.35 -7.02 -4.00
CA PHE A 85 -16.56 -8.21 -3.78
C PHE A 85 -16.53 -8.59 -2.29
N ARG A 86 -16.03 -9.78 -2.01
CA ARG A 86 -15.82 -10.25 -0.66
C ARG A 86 -14.35 -10.25 -0.31
N VAL A 87 -13.99 -9.68 0.82
CA VAL A 87 -12.63 -9.69 1.37
C VAL A 87 -12.24 -11.13 1.68
N THR A 88 -11.25 -11.68 0.97
CA THR A 88 -10.80 -13.06 1.18
C THR A 88 -9.70 -13.15 2.21
N LYS A 89 -8.74 -12.23 2.18
CA LYS A 89 -7.65 -12.14 3.15
C LYS A 89 -7.27 -10.71 3.44
N LEU A 90 -6.87 -10.47 4.67
CA LEU A 90 -6.26 -9.23 5.15
C LEU A 90 -4.86 -9.52 5.70
N PHE A 91 -3.93 -8.63 5.41
CA PHE A 91 -2.58 -8.69 5.96
C PHE A 91 -2.23 -7.35 6.58
N GLY A 92 -1.66 -7.40 7.78
CA GLY A 92 -1.06 -6.26 8.47
C GLY A 92 0.47 -6.29 8.35
N PHE A 93 1.09 -5.14 8.55
CA PHE A 93 2.54 -4.96 8.50
C PHE A 93 3.09 -4.79 9.92
N PHE A 94 3.95 -5.70 10.34
CA PHE A 94 4.60 -5.71 11.65
C PHE A 94 6.12 -5.59 11.45
N GLY A 95 6.60 -4.34 11.42
CA GLY A 95 7.95 -4.05 10.95
C GLY A 95 8.10 -4.41 9.47
N LEU A 96 8.99 -5.33 9.13
CA LEU A 96 9.21 -5.82 7.76
C LEU A 96 8.38 -7.06 7.41
N GLU A 97 7.69 -7.65 8.38
CA GLU A 97 6.90 -8.86 8.15
C GLU A 97 5.43 -8.53 7.82
N ARG A 98 4.90 -9.25 6.86
CA ARG A 98 3.48 -9.24 6.53
C ARG A 98 2.82 -10.46 7.18
N ARG A 99 1.81 -10.23 8.03
CA ARG A 99 1.07 -11.29 8.74
C ARG A 99 -0.40 -11.23 8.41
N GLU A 100 -1.03 -12.37 8.28
CA GLU A 100 -2.49 -12.47 8.09
C GLU A 100 -3.19 -12.02 9.39
N ILE A 101 -4.20 -11.15 9.23
CA ILE A 101 -5.02 -10.59 10.31
C ILE A 101 -6.49 -10.81 10.00
N GLN A 102 -7.35 -10.79 11.01
CA GLN A 102 -8.80 -10.97 10.84
C GLN A 102 -9.56 -9.66 10.71
N GLU A 103 -9.01 -8.59 11.27
CA GLU A 103 -9.63 -7.27 11.36
C GLU A 103 -8.57 -6.19 11.30
N ALA A 104 -8.92 -5.04 10.72
CA ALA A 104 -8.12 -3.82 10.70
C ALA A 104 -9.01 -2.59 10.81
N LYS A 105 -8.48 -1.49 11.35
CA LYS A 105 -9.23 -0.27 11.66
C LYS A 105 -8.59 0.99 11.09
N ALA A 106 -9.30 2.10 11.20
CA ALA A 106 -8.82 3.42 10.79
C ALA A 106 -7.40 3.69 11.28
N GLY A 107 -6.56 4.17 10.37
CA GLY A 107 -5.13 4.44 10.60
C GLY A 107 -4.21 3.29 10.19
N ASP A 108 -4.69 2.06 10.12
CA ASP A 108 -3.86 0.91 9.76
C ASP A 108 -3.45 0.94 8.28
N LEU A 109 -2.23 0.48 8.03
CA LEU A 109 -1.75 0.10 6.71
C LEU A 109 -1.97 -1.39 6.52
N ILE A 110 -2.72 -1.76 5.49
CA ILE A 110 -3.07 -3.15 5.23
C ILE A 110 -2.89 -3.54 3.77
N ALA A 111 -2.83 -4.85 3.55
CA ALA A 111 -2.97 -5.44 2.24
C ALA A 111 -4.27 -6.25 2.19
N ILE A 112 -5.10 -6.02 1.17
CA ILE A 112 -6.41 -6.63 0.99
C ILE A 112 -6.45 -7.44 -0.30
N SER A 113 -7.05 -8.64 -0.24
CA SER A 113 -7.28 -9.50 -1.40
C SER A 113 -8.75 -9.90 -1.51
N GLY A 114 -9.15 -10.31 -2.70
CA GLY A 114 -10.53 -10.72 -3.00
C GLY A 114 -11.03 -10.24 -4.35
N MET A 115 -10.24 -9.43 -5.04
CA MET A 115 -10.55 -8.96 -6.39
C MET A 115 -9.29 -8.92 -7.26
N GLU A 116 -9.36 -9.55 -8.45
CA GLU A 116 -8.24 -9.60 -9.40
C GLU A 116 -8.04 -8.28 -10.16
N ASP A 117 -9.10 -7.48 -10.26
CA ASP A 117 -9.17 -6.26 -11.08
C ASP A 117 -9.17 -5.01 -10.18
N ILE A 118 -8.20 -4.92 -9.28
CA ILE A 118 -7.97 -3.79 -8.38
C ILE A 118 -6.78 -2.96 -8.89
N PHE A 119 -6.92 -1.61 -8.83
CA PHE A 119 -5.89 -0.67 -9.27
C PHE A 119 -5.56 0.39 -8.21
N VAL A 120 -4.41 1.03 -8.38
CA VAL A 120 -4.00 2.15 -7.52
C VAL A 120 -4.94 3.34 -7.71
N GLY A 121 -5.29 4.00 -6.61
CA GLY A 121 -6.20 5.13 -6.57
C GLY A 121 -7.66 4.75 -6.38
N GLU A 122 -8.01 3.49 -6.51
CA GLU A 122 -9.37 2.99 -6.26
C GLU A 122 -9.69 2.97 -4.76
N THR A 123 -10.95 3.16 -4.42
CA THR A 123 -11.41 3.21 -3.03
C THR A 123 -12.33 2.03 -2.73
N ILE A 124 -12.11 1.40 -1.59
CA ILE A 124 -12.99 0.36 -1.05
C ILE A 124 -13.84 0.96 0.07
N THR A 125 -15.16 0.76 -0.02
CA THR A 125 -16.17 1.26 0.91
C THR A 125 -17.17 0.17 1.26
N PRO A 126 -18.04 0.36 2.27
CA PRO A 126 -19.17 -0.53 2.49
C PRO A 126 -20.15 -0.47 1.31
N THR A 127 -20.97 -1.50 1.15
CA THR A 127 -21.93 -1.59 0.04
C THR A 127 -23.11 -0.61 0.18
N ASP A 128 -23.41 -0.18 1.39
CA ASP A 128 -24.51 0.72 1.75
C ASP A 128 -24.10 2.18 1.89
N ALA A 129 -22.80 2.47 1.92
CA ALA A 129 -22.24 3.82 2.05
C ALA A 129 -21.04 4.02 1.11
N VAL A 130 -21.33 4.15 -0.18
CA VAL A 130 -20.29 4.30 -1.22
C VAL A 130 -19.81 5.75 -1.29
N GLU A 131 -18.68 6.04 -0.67
CA GLU A 131 -18.04 7.36 -0.65
C GLU A 131 -16.57 7.25 -1.07
N PRO A 132 -16.26 7.29 -2.39
CA PRO A 132 -14.89 7.18 -2.86
C PRO A 132 -14.06 8.41 -2.50
N LEU A 133 -12.79 8.19 -2.18
CA LEU A 133 -11.80 9.23 -2.04
C LEU A 133 -11.43 9.84 -3.40
N PRO A 134 -10.87 11.05 -3.43
CA PRO A 134 -10.33 11.63 -4.66
C PRO A 134 -9.34 10.67 -5.31
N VAL A 135 -9.47 10.51 -6.62
CA VAL A 135 -8.62 9.61 -7.41
C VAL A 135 -7.17 10.07 -7.35
N LEU A 136 -6.26 9.14 -7.03
CA LEU A 136 -4.84 9.37 -7.16
C LEU A 136 -4.47 9.37 -8.65
N ARG A 137 -4.04 10.51 -9.15
CA ARG A 137 -3.56 10.62 -10.54
C ARG A 137 -2.12 10.15 -10.60
N ILE A 138 -1.88 9.19 -11.47
CA ILE A 138 -0.54 8.73 -11.83
C ILE A 138 -0.22 9.33 -13.19
N ASP A 139 0.95 9.95 -13.32
CA ASP A 139 1.39 10.53 -14.57
C ASP A 139 1.52 9.46 -15.66
N GLU A 140 1.23 9.84 -16.90
CA GLU A 140 1.37 8.93 -18.02
C GLU A 140 2.83 8.63 -18.35
N PRO A 141 3.13 7.39 -18.82
CA PRO A 141 4.49 7.04 -19.22
C PRO A 141 4.98 7.98 -20.33
N THR A 142 6.17 8.51 -20.17
CA THR A 142 6.80 9.43 -21.13
C THR A 142 7.75 8.73 -22.10
N LEU A 143 8.09 7.46 -21.83
CA LEU A 143 9.05 6.68 -22.61
C LEU A 143 8.40 5.41 -23.15
N GLN A 144 8.76 5.05 -24.37
CA GLN A 144 8.43 3.77 -24.96
C GLN A 144 9.72 2.98 -25.21
N MET A 145 9.73 1.70 -24.85
CA MET A 145 10.89 0.83 -25.02
C MET A 145 10.48 -0.48 -25.67
N THR A 146 11.29 -0.95 -26.61
CA THR A 146 11.12 -2.25 -27.27
C THR A 146 12.13 -3.24 -26.72
N PHE A 147 11.63 -4.37 -26.21
CA PHE A 147 12.46 -5.48 -25.72
C PHE A 147 12.54 -6.57 -26.78
N LEU A 148 13.76 -6.95 -27.15
CA LEU A 148 14.02 -7.97 -28.15
C LEU A 148 14.94 -9.05 -27.58
N ALA A 149 14.77 -10.26 -28.04
CA ALA A 149 15.74 -11.31 -27.75
C ALA A 149 17.08 -10.99 -28.43
N ASN A 150 18.18 -11.30 -27.77
CA ASN A 150 19.51 -11.13 -28.36
C ASN A 150 19.69 -12.11 -29.53
N ASN A 151 19.86 -11.58 -30.74
CA ASN A 151 20.08 -12.35 -31.98
C ASN A 151 21.54 -12.35 -32.46
N SER A 152 22.45 -11.90 -31.60
CA SER A 152 23.90 -11.90 -31.93
C SER A 152 24.47 -13.34 -31.99
N PRO A 153 25.63 -13.56 -32.66
CA PRO A 153 26.31 -14.88 -32.70
C PRO A 153 26.71 -15.40 -31.31
N PHE A 154 26.66 -14.55 -30.28
CA PHE A 154 27.00 -14.89 -28.90
C PHE A 154 25.75 -15.11 -28.05
N ALA A 155 24.55 -15.04 -28.62
CA ALA A 155 23.30 -15.25 -27.92
C ALA A 155 23.26 -16.65 -27.27
N GLY A 156 22.80 -16.72 -26.02
CA GLY A 156 22.66 -17.98 -25.28
C GLY A 156 23.92 -18.50 -24.61
N ARG A 157 25.07 -17.83 -24.73
CA ARG A 157 26.29 -18.19 -24.00
C ARG A 157 26.23 -17.77 -22.53
N GLU A 158 25.54 -16.70 -22.22
CA GLU A 158 25.35 -16.18 -20.89
C GLU A 158 23.84 -15.94 -20.63
N GLY A 159 23.41 -16.30 -19.42
CA GLY A 159 22.01 -16.16 -19.02
C GLY A 159 21.10 -17.32 -19.42
N LYS A 160 20.07 -17.57 -18.61
CA LYS A 160 19.10 -18.66 -18.78
C LYS A 160 17.77 -18.21 -19.42
N HIS A 161 17.52 -16.89 -19.48
CA HIS A 161 16.24 -16.31 -19.87
C HIS A 161 16.35 -15.41 -21.10
N VAL A 162 16.89 -15.94 -22.19
CA VAL A 162 17.28 -15.19 -23.38
C VAL A 162 16.27 -15.26 -24.54
N THR A 163 15.14 -15.96 -24.36
CA THR A 163 14.12 -16.10 -25.41
C THR A 163 13.05 -15.01 -25.32
N SER A 164 12.47 -14.60 -26.46
CA SER A 164 11.37 -13.62 -26.52
C SER A 164 10.22 -13.99 -25.59
N ARG A 165 9.86 -15.28 -25.51
CA ARG A 165 8.83 -15.76 -24.61
C ARG A 165 9.17 -15.50 -23.14
N LYS A 166 10.41 -15.68 -22.71
CA LYS A 166 10.82 -15.41 -21.32
C LYS A 166 10.83 -13.91 -21.00
N VAL A 167 11.17 -13.08 -21.97
CA VAL A 167 11.07 -11.62 -21.85
C VAL A 167 9.61 -11.22 -21.71
N GLU A 168 8.73 -11.73 -22.56
CA GLU A 168 7.28 -11.49 -22.51
C GLU A 168 6.67 -11.92 -21.16
N GLU A 169 6.92 -13.17 -20.73
CA GLU A 169 6.46 -13.68 -19.42
C GLU A 169 6.88 -12.75 -18.27
N ARG A 170 8.11 -12.23 -18.31
CA ARG A 170 8.61 -11.32 -17.28
C ARG A 170 7.93 -9.94 -17.32
N LEU A 171 7.73 -9.39 -18.50
CA LEU A 171 7.04 -8.10 -18.68
C LEU A 171 5.56 -8.19 -18.25
N LEU A 172 4.87 -9.27 -18.63
CA LEU A 172 3.49 -9.50 -18.20
C LEU A 172 3.36 -9.69 -16.68
N ALA A 173 4.37 -10.28 -16.04
CA ALA A 173 4.40 -10.38 -14.58
C ALA A 173 4.58 -9.00 -13.91
N GLU A 174 5.43 -8.13 -14.46
CA GLU A 174 5.60 -6.76 -13.95
C GLU A 174 4.31 -5.92 -14.07
N LEU A 175 3.54 -6.07 -15.15
CA LEU A 175 2.26 -5.38 -15.31
C LEU A 175 1.23 -5.69 -14.22
N GLN A 176 1.44 -6.74 -13.40
CA GLN A 176 0.54 -7.05 -12.29
C GLN A 176 0.76 -6.11 -11.09
N THR A 177 1.96 -5.58 -10.93
CA THR A 177 2.38 -4.81 -9.75
C THR A 177 2.83 -3.38 -10.07
N ASP A 178 3.43 -3.16 -11.24
CA ASP A 178 3.93 -1.86 -11.67
C ASP A 178 2.86 -1.10 -12.46
N VAL A 179 2.33 -0.03 -11.87
CA VAL A 179 1.30 0.82 -12.46
C VAL A 179 1.83 1.82 -13.49
N SER A 180 3.14 1.97 -13.58
CA SER A 180 3.81 2.85 -14.56
C SER A 180 4.02 2.18 -15.92
N LEU A 181 3.90 0.86 -16.00
CA LEU A 181 3.97 0.07 -17.24
C LEU A 181 2.60 -0.06 -17.89
N ARG A 182 2.57 0.06 -19.22
CA ARG A 182 1.36 -0.12 -20.06
C ARG A 182 1.70 -0.85 -21.36
#